data_4c5f37f3201b1d5796dc920823be6195
#
_entry.id   4c5f37f3201b1d5796dc920823be6195
#
_cell.length_a   1.000
_cell.length_b   1.000
_cell.length_c   1.000
_cell.angle_alpha   90.00
_cell.angle_beta   90.00
_cell.angle_gamma   90.00
#
_symmetry.space_group_name_H-M   'P 1'
#
loop_
_entity.id
_entity.type
_entity.pdbx_description
1 polymer ?
#
loop_
_entity_poly.entity_id
_entity_poly.type
_entity_poly.pdbx_seq_one_letter_code
_entity_poly.pdbx_strand_id
1 'polypeptide(L)'
;MPITKEKTVKKPAAKSKTAANASSVTLHGLAPYVEKKNEEYMNEQQREHFKQILKAWRHELMEEVDRTVTHMKDEAANFPDPADRATQEEEFSLELRTRDRERKLIKKIDKTLLRVEEDDYGF
;
A
#
# COMPACT_ATOMS: atom_id res chain seq x y z
N MET A 1 -37.01 -11.51 -25.58
CA MET A 1 -36.34 -12.46 -24.79
C MET A 1 -34.87 -12.34 -24.88
N PRO A 2 -34.29 -12.59 -25.98
CA PRO A 2 -32.82 -12.47 -26.07
C PRO A 2 -32.32 -11.11 -25.70
N ILE A 3 -33.13 -10.15 -25.80
CA ILE A 3 -32.78 -8.80 -25.50
C ILE A 3 -32.27 -8.61 -24.10
N THR A 4 -32.83 -9.34 -23.21
CA THR A 4 -32.43 -9.23 -21.84
C THR A 4 -30.97 -9.51 -21.64
N LYS A 5 -30.49 -10.47 -22.37
CA LYS A 5 -29.09 -10.82 -22.25
C LYS A 5 -28.20 -9.71 -22.70
N GLU A 6 -28.58 -9.04 -23.73
CA GLU A 6 -27.79 -7.97 -24.24
C GLU A 6 -27.59 -6.88 -23.23
N LYS A 7 -28.63 -6.57 -22.50
CA LYS A 7 -28.51 -5.57 -21.47
C LYS A 7 -27.50 -5.97 -20.45
N THR A 8 -27.55 -7.21 -20.06
CA THR A 8 -26.62 -7.70 -19.09
C THR A 8 -25.20 -7.54 -19.56
N VAL A 9 -24.99 -7.84 -20.81
CA VAL A 9 -23.67 -7.75 -21.37
C VAL A 9 -23.14 -6.33 -21.34
N LYS A 10 -23.99 -5.37 -21.64
CA LYS A 10 -23.57 -3.99 -21.65
C LYS A 10 -23.06 -3.53 -20.31
N LYS A 11 -23.80 -3.82 -19.29
CA LYS A 11 -23.40 -3.40 -17.97
C LYS A 11 -22.06 -3.94 -17.54
N PRO A 12 -21.82 -5.20 -17.68
CA PRO A 12 -20.51 -5.72 -17.32
C PRO A 12 -19.39 -5.08 -18.10
N ALA A 13 -19.63 -4.78 -19.33
CA ALA A 13 -18.61 -4.15 -20.15
C ALA A 13 -18.22 -2.79 -19.60
N ALA A 14 -19.19 -2.02 -19.23
CA ALA A 14 -18.92 -0.69 -18.68
C ALA A 14 -18.15 -0.81 -17.38
N LYS A 15 -18.52 -1.75 -16.58
CA LYS A 15 -17.81 -1.94 -15.34
C LYS A 15 -16.40 -2.42 -15.55
N SER A 16 -16.18 -3.18 -16.56
CA SER A 16 -14.86 -3.65 -16.88
C SER A 16 -13.91 -2.51 -17.13
N LYS A 17 -14.34 -1.54 -17.86
CA LYS A 17 -13.50 -0.39 -18.11
C LYS A 17 -13.17 0.32 -16.83
N THR A 18 -14.15 0.52 -16.02
CA THR A 18 -13.94 1.17 -14.75
C THR A 18 -12.97 0.37 -13.90
N ALA A 19 -13.13 -0.91 -13.91
CA ALA A 19 -12.27 -1.76 -13.13
C ALA A 19 -10.82 -1.68 -13.59
N ALA A 20 -10.64 -1.63 -14.89
CA ALA A 20 -9.28 -1.51 -15.42
C ALA A 20 -8.64 -0.22 -14.97
N ASN A 21 -9.38 0.87 -15.05
CA ASN A 21 -8.87 2.14 -14.58
C ASN A 21 -8.60 2.12 -13.09
N ALA A 22 -9.50 1.54 -12.34
CA ALA A 22 -9.34 1.46 -10.92
C ALA A 22 -8.09 0.66 -10.57
N SER A 23 -7.85 -0.39 -11.33
CA SER A 23 -6.69 -1.22 -11.08
C SER A 23 -5.40 -0.44 -11.27
N SER A 24 -5.35 0.44 -12.25
CA SER A 24 -4.16 1.20 -12.52
C SER A 24 -3.92 2.32 -11.50
N VAL A 25 -4.96 2.73 -10.79
CA VAL A 25 -4.81 3.82 -9.83
C VAL A 25 -5.14 3.40 -8.40
N THR A 26 -5.35 2.12 -8.19
CA THR A 26 -5.62 1.62 -6.85
C THR A 26 -4.39 1.77 -5.98
N LEU A 27 -4.57 2.34 -4.81
CA LEU A 27 -3.49 2.51 -3.84
C LEU A 27 -3.68 1.53 -2.69
N HIS A 28 -2.72 0.65 -2.53
CA HIS A 28 -2.70 -0.30 -1.42
C HIS A 28 -3.99 -1.11 -1.29
N GLY A 29 -4.53 -1.51 -2.44
CA GLY A 29 -5.75 -2.32 -2.47
C GLY A 29 -7.03 -1.55 -2.32
N LEU A 30 -6.98 -0.24 -2.21
CA LEU A 30 -8.17 0.58 -2.07
C LEU A 30 -8.51 1.29 -3.36
N ALA A 31 -9.79 1.35 -3.69
CA ALA A 31 -10.26 2.04 -4.87
C ALA A 31 -10.05 3.54 -4.71
N PRO A 32 -9.85 4.25 -5.82
CA PRO A 32 -9.68 5.69 -5.74
C PRO A 32 -10.98 6.36 -5.28
N TYR A 33 -10.82 7.47 -4.61
CA TYR A 33 -11.95 8.24 -4.14
C TYR A 33 -12.66 8.91 -5.32
N VAL A 34 -13.97 8.85 -5.32
CA VAL A 34 -14.79 9.49 -6.34
C VAL A 34 -15.32 10.79 -5.78
N GLU A 35 -14.85 11.89 -6.32
CA GLU A 35 -15.25 13.20 -5.88
C GLU A 35 -16.68 13.51 -6.32
N LYS A 36 -17.46 14.03 -5.41
CA LYS A 36 -18.84 14.40 -5.67
C LYS A 36 -18.92 15.87 -6.04
N LYS A 37 -19.99 16.21 -6.72
CA LYS A 37 -20.21 17.59 -7.12
C LYS A 37 -20.46 18.48 -5.89
N ASN A 38 -19.85 19.64 -5.88
CA ASN A 38 -19.98 20.59 -4.78
C ASN A 38 -19.49 20.05 -3.43
N GLU A 39 -18.52 19.17 -3.48
CA GLU A 39 -17.97 18.59 -2.29
C GLU A 39 -16.93 19.53 -1.70
N GLU A 40 -16.95 19.69 -0.39
CA GLU A 40 -16.00 20.51 0.30
C GLU A 40 -14.62 19.85 0.31
N TYR A 41 -13.55 20.64 0.19
CA TYR A 41 -12.19 20.13 0.19
C TYR A 41 -11.87 19.47 1.54
N MET A 42 -11.31 18.29 1.48
CA MET A 42 -10.93 17.52 2.68
C MET A 42 -12.07 17.39 3.69
N ASN A 43 -13.24 17.02 3.17
CA ASN A 43 -14.37 16.75 4.04
C ASN A 43 -14.15 15.43 4.79
N GLU A 44 -15.10 15.09 5.64
CA GLU A 44 -14.99 13.90 6.48
C GLU A 44 -14.80 12.62 5.67
N GLN A 45 -15.50 12.48 4.56
CA GLN A 45 -15.40 11.30 3.74
C GLN A 45 -14.02 11.19 3.08
N GLN A 46 -13.48 12.30 2.63
CA GLN A 46 -12.16 12.31 2.05
C GLN A 46 -11.09 11.97 3.09
N ARG A 47 -11.20 12.53 4.28
CA ARG A 47 -10.27 12.23 5.35
C ARG A 47 -10.31 10.76 5.72
N GLU A 48 -11.50 10.18 5.79
CA GLU A 48 -11.63 8.76 6.10
C GLU A 48 -10.99 7.91 5.01
N HIS A 49 -11.16 8.30 3.76
CA HIS A 49 -10.56 7.59 2.65
C HIS A 49 -9.03 7.59 2.74
N PHE A 50 -8.44 8.75 2.98
CA PHE A 50 -6.99 8.85 3.11
C PHE A 50 -6.48 8.12 4.35
N LYS A 51 -7.27 8.13 5.41
CA LYS A 51 -6.92 7.38 6.60
C LYS A 51 -6.80 5.90 6.30
N GLN A 52 -7.73 5.37 5.53
CA GLN A 52 -7.70 3.96 5.15
C GLN A 52 -6.50 3.64 4.27
N ILE A 53 -6.18 4.51 3.34
CA ILE A 53 -5.01 4.33 2.49
C ILE A 53 -3.75 4.29 3.35
N LEU A 54 -3.61 5.22 4.26
CA LEU A 54 -2.44 5.28 5.13
C LEU A 54 -2.31 4.05 6.00
N LYS A 55 -3.41 3.57 6.54
CA LYS A 55 -3.40 2.36 7.36
C LYS A 55 -3.02 1.12 6.56
N ALA A 56 -3.53 1.00 5.34
CA ALA A 56 -3.21 -0.13 4.48
C ALA A 56 -1.74 -0.10 4.09
N TRP A 57 -1.22 1.06 3.76
CA TRP A 57 0.18 1.23 3.42
C TRP A 57 1.08 0.88 4.60
N ARG A 58 0.72 1.37 5.79
CA ARG A 58 1.45 1.06 7.00
C ARG A 58 1.51 -0.44 7.24
N HIS A 59 0.39 -1.11 7.05
CA HIS A 59 0.32 -2.56 7.21
C HIS A 59 1.25 -3.29 6.24
N GLU A 60 1.24 -2.89 4.98
CA GLU A 60 2.13 -3.47 3.99
C GLU A 60 3.60 -3.29 4.35
N LEU A 61 3.95 -2.10 4.81
CA LEU A 61 5.33 -1.84 5.20
C LEU A 61 5.75 -2.68 6.40
N MET A 62 4.85 -2.85 7.35
CA MET A 62 5.15 -3.70 8.51
C MET A 62 5.34 -5.15 8.11
N GLU A 63 4.54 -5.64 7.19
CA GLU A 63 4.71 -6.99 6.69
C GLU A 63 6.05 -7.16 5.97
N GLU A 64 6.45 -6.17 5.20
CA GLU A 64 7.72 -6.22 4.51
C GLU A 64 8.90 -6.23 5.47
N VAL A 65 8.82 -5.42 6.51
CA VAL A 65 9.86 -5.40 7.54
C VAL A 65 9.96 -6.77 8.22
N ASP A 66 8.82 -7.35 8.55
CA ASP A 66 8.81 -8.67 9.19
C ASP A 66 9.38 -9.75 8.28
N ARG A 67 9.04 -9.72 7.00
CA ARG A 67 9.58 -10.67 6.04
C ARG A 67 11.08 -10.55 5.90
N THR A 68 11.57 -9.33 5.88
CA THR A 68 13.00 -9.08 5.78
C THR A 68 13.74 -9.65 6.99
N VAL A 69 13.21 -9.42 8.18
CA VAL A 69 13.81 -9.95 9.40
C VAL A 69 13.81 -11.47 9.39
N THR A 70 12.70 -12.08 9.00
CA THR A 70 12.60 -13.53 8.93
C THR A 70 13.58 -14.10 7.91
N HIS A 71 13.67 -13.48 6.75
CA HIS A 71 14.60 -13.90 5.71
C HIS A 71 16.04 -13.84 6.19
N MET A 72 16.41 -12.76 6.88
CA MET A 72 17.77 -12.63 7.40
C MET A 72 18.08 -13.67 8.45
N LYS A 73 17.12 -14.01 9.29
CA LYS A 73 17.32 -15.05 10.31
C LYS A 73 17.50 -16.42 9.67
N ASP A 74 16.71 -16.71 8.65
CA ASP A 74 16.82 -17.99 7.95
C ASP A 74 18.16 -18.11 7.24
N GLU A 75 18.61 -17.06 6.60
CA GLU A 75 19.88 -17.06 5.92
C GLU A 75 21.05 -17.17 6.92
N ALA A 76 20.93 -16.52 8.06
CA ALA A 76 21.97 -16.58 9.07
C ALA A 76 22.10 -17.96 9.71
N ALA A 77 21.04 -18.74 9.65
CA ALA A 77 21.07 -20.11 10.20
C ALA A 77 21.89 -21.06 9.33
N ASN A 78 22.12 -20.69 8.08
CA ASN A 78 22.98 -21.47 7.18
C ASN A 78 24.43 -21.01 7.39
N PHE A 79 25.34 -21.97 7.30
CA PHE A 79 26.77 -21.66 7.49
C PHE A 79 27.48 -21.68 6.13
N PRO A 80 27.47 -20.58 5.40
CA PRO A 80 28.09 -20.55 4.08
C PRO A 80 29.62 -20.55 4.20
N ASP A 81 30.29 -20.85 3.10
CA ASP A 81 31.72 -20.77 3.08
C ASP A 81 32.15 -19.28 3.11
N PRO A 82 33.46 -18.98 3.27
CA PRO A 82 33.92 -17.59 3.40
C PRO A 82 33.50 -16.69 2.24
N ALA A 83 33.48 -17.19 1.02
CA ALA A 83 33.09 -16.38 -0.14
C ALA A 83 31.58 -16.08 -0.10
N ASP A 84 30.79 -17.09 0.22
CA ASP A 84 29.36 -16.91 0.33
C ASP A 84 29.00 -16.02 1.50
N ARG A 85 29.79 -16.08 2.57
CA ARG A 85 29.57 -15.25 3.74
C ARG A 85 29.78 -13.77 3.40
N ALA A 86 30.78 -13.45 2.60
CA ALA A 86 31.00 -12.06 2.22
C ALA A 86 29.82 -11.52 1.40
N THR A 87 29.29 -12.33 0.48
CA THR A 87 28.13 -11.96 -0.28
C THR A 87 26.91 -11.80 0.62
N GLN A 88 26.74 -12.71 1.58
CA GLN A 88 25.64 -12.66 2.51
C GLN A 88 25.65 -11.38 3.36
N GLU A 89 26.84 -11.02 3.86
CA GLU A 89 26.98 -9.80 4.65
C GLU A 89 26.63 -8.56 3.85
N GLU A 90 27.01 -8.54 2.58
CA GLU A 90 26.69 -7.43 1.69
C GLU A 90 25.18 -7.34 1.48
N GLU A 91 24.53 -8.46 1.24
CA GLU A 91 23.09 -8.50 1.09
C GLU A 91 22.37 -8.07 2.34
N PHE A 92 22.85 -8.51 3.51
CA PHE A 92 22.27 -8.13 4.78
C PHE A 92 22.39 -6.64 5.01
N SER A 93 23.51 -6.05 4.65
CA SER A 93 23.72 -4.62 4.78
C SER A 93 22.69 -3.85 3.97
N LEU A 94 22.43 -4.29 2.76
CA LEU A 94 21.45 -3.66 1.89
C LEU A 94 20.04 -3.82 2.44
N GLU A 95 19.71 -5.02 2.90
CA GLU A 95 18.38 -5.28 3.47
C GLU A 95 18.14 -4.46 4.73
N LEU A 96 19.16 -4.28 5.56
CA LEU A 96 19.03 -3.46 6.76
C LEU A 96 18.79 -2.00 6.44
N ARG A 97 19.42 -1.49 5.39
CA ARG A 97 19.18 -0.12 4.96
C ARG A 97 17.73 0.05 4.47
N THR A 98 17.26 -0.91 3.72
CA THR A 98 15.88 -0.89 3.22
C THR A 98 14.90 -0.94 4.41
N ARG A 99 15.16 -1.82 5.36
CA ARG A 99 14.34 -1.94 6.55
C ARG A 99 14.31 -0.65 7.35
N ASP A 100 15.46 -0.01 7.53
CA ASP A 100 15.51 1.27 8.26
C ASP A 100 14.72 2.35 7.56
N ARG A 101 14.78 2.39 6.24
CA ARG A 101 14.01 3.35 5.46
C ARG A 101 12.51 3.10 5.61
N GLU A 102 12.11 1.83 5.58
CA GLU A 102 10.71 1.47 5.74
C GLU A 102 10.20 1.81 7.13
N ARG A 103 11.02 1.60 8.16
CA ARG A 103 10.64 1.96 9.53
C ARG A 103 10.46 3.45 9.69
N LYS A 104 11.34 4.23 9.08
CA LYS A 104 11.20 5.70 9.10
C LYS A 104 9.93 6.13 8.39
N LEU A 105 9.61 5.47 7.30
CA LEU A 105 8.38 5.76 6.56
C LEU A 105 7.16 5.43 7.39
N ILE A 106 7.19 4.32 8.12
CA ILE A 106 6.09 3.96 9.03
C ILE A 106 5.88 5.05 10.06
N LYS A 107 6.95 5.61 10.61
CA LYS A 107 6.83 6.71 11.57
C LYS A 107 6.20 7.94 10.94
N LYS A 108 6.56 8.24 9.71
CA LYS A 108 5.94 9.35 8.99
C LYS A 108 4.47 9.12 8.75
N ILE A 109 4.10 7.89 8.44
CA ILE A 109 2.70 7.53 8.25
C ILE A 109 1.93 7.72 9.56
N ASP A 110 2.51 7.30 10.68
CA ASP A 110 1.88 7.45 11.98
C ASP A 110 1.64 8.92 12.31
N LYS A 111 2.61 9.78 12.04
CA LYS A 111 2.43 11.21 12.22
C LYS A 111 1.35 11.77 11.33
N THR A 112 1.31 11.29 10.09
CA THR A 112 0.30 11.74 9.14
C THR A 112 -1.09 11.31 9.58
N LEU A 113 -1.21 10.10 10.13
CA LEU A 113 -2.48 9.64 10.66
C LEU A 113 -2.98 10.53 11.79
N LEU A 114 -2.07 11.01 12.64
CA LEU A 114 -2.44 11.96 13.67
C LEU A 114 -2.96 13.25 13.07
N ARG A 115 -2.33 13.73 12.01
CA ARG A 115 -2.78 14.95 11.34
C ARG A 115 -4.16 14.78 10.73
N VAL A 116 -4.46 13.60 10.21
CA VAL A 116 -5.80 13.31 9.70
C VAL A 116 -6.83 13.41 10.83
N GLU A 117 -6.50 12.89 11.99
CA GLU A 117 -7.40 12.93 13.15
C GLU A 117 -7.58 14.36 13.67
N GLU A 118 -6.57 15.20 13.52
CA GLU A 118 -6.63 16.59 13.96
C GLU A 118 -7.20 17.51 12.88
N ASP A 119 -7.70 16.95 11.80
CA ASP A 119 -8.26 17.69 10.67
C ASP A 119 -7.27 18.67 10.04
N ASP A 120 -6.01 18.35 10.13
CA ASP A 120 -4.93 19.19 9.61
C ASP A 120 -4.31 18.60 8.34
N TYR A 121 -4.72 17.43 7.95
CA TYR A 121 -4.16 16.77 6.78
C TYR A 121 -4.67 17.42 5.50
N GLY A 122 -3.76 17.69 4.58
CA GLY A 122 -4.12 18.28 3.29
C GLY A 122 -4.04 19.79 3.25
N PHE A 123 -3.67 20.40 4.35
CA PHE A 123 -3.59 21.86 4.43
C PHE A 123 -2.17 22.37 4.63
#